data_44dc78dfb0ee00584b6b217a4166f823
#
_entry.id   44dc78dfb0ee00584b6b217a4166f823
#
_cell.length_a   1.000
_cell.length_b   1.000
_cell.length_c   1.000
_cell.angle_alpha   90.00
_cell.angle_beta   90.00
_cell.angle_gamma   90.00
#
_symmetry.space_group_name_H-M   'P 1'
#
loop_
_entity.id
_entity.type
_entity.pdbx_description
1 polymer ?
#
loop_
_entity_poly.entity_id
_entity_poly.type
_entity_poly.pdbx_seq_one_letter_code
_entity_poly.pdbx_strand_id
1 'polypeptide(L)'
;TRGKGWVCEINNEVVGFSIVDLKDNNIWALFLKPEFEKRGIGKQLHDIMLDWYFVQTRVNVWLGTSPDTRADLFYRKMGWTEIGQHGKNEIKFEMTYDNWIYKK
;
A
#
# COMPACT_ATOMS: atom_id res chain seq x y z
N THR A 1 13.98 12.73 5.17
CA THR A 1 13.76 11.30 4.87
C THR A 1 12.98 11.14 3.59
N ARG A 2 13.49 10.36 2.65
CA ARG A 2 12.81 10.13 1.39
C ARG A 2 11.58 9.24 1.57
N GLY A 3 11.66 8.26 2.45
CA GLY A 3 10.57 7.32 2.66
C GLY A 3 10.83 6.41 3.83
N LYS A 4 9.99 5.38 3.96
CA LYS A 4 10.11 4.44 5.06
C LYS A 4 9.55 3.08 4.68
N GLY A 5 10.10 2.04 5.31
CA GLY A 5 9.64 0.67 5.15
C GLY A 5 9.36 0.01 6.48
N TRP A 6 8.51 -0.99 6.43
CA TRP A 6 8.15 -1.82 7.59
C TRP A 6 8.23 -3.29 7.19
N VAL A 7 8.60 -4.13 8.15
CA VAL A 7 8.64 -5.57 7.93
C VAL A 7 7.80 -6.27 8.99
N CYS A 8 7.25 -7.41 8.63
CA CYS A 8 6.62 -8.33 9.57
C CYS A 8 7.46 -9.59 9.65
N GLU A 9 7.90 -9.95 10.85
CA GLU A 9 8.65 -11.18 11.08
C GLU A 9 7.83 -12.14 11.93
N ILE A 10 7.87 -13.43 11.57
CA ILE A 10 7.29 -14.50 12.35
C ILE A 10 8.34 -15.60 12.44
N ASN A 11 8.68 -16.01 13.66
CA ASN A 11 9.69 -17.05 13.91
C ASN A 11 11.03 -16.74 13.22
N ASN A 12 11.48 -15.49 13.34
CA ASN A 12 12.75 -15.00 12.75
C ASN A 12 12.76 -15.00 11.21
N GLU A 13 11.59 -15.08 10.58
CA GLU A 13 11.45 -15.02 9.13
C GLU A 13 10.66 -13.79 8.74
N VAL A 14 11.15 -13.03 7.75
CA VAL A 14 10.40 -11.90 7.19
C VAL A 14 9.31 -12.47 6.30
N VAL A 15 8.06 -12.27 6.65
CA VAL A 15 6.92 -12.81 5.92
C VAL A 15 6.19 -11.75 5.11
N GLY A 16 6.48 -10.48 5.35
CA GLY A 16 5.90 -9.38 4.58
C GLY A 16 6.61 -8.07 4.82
N PHE A 17 6.38 -7.11 3.93
CA PHE A 17 6.94 -5.76 4.09
C PHE A 17 6.13 -4.75 3.28
N SER A 18 6.28 -3.47 3.66
CA SER A 18 5.70 -2.35 2.91
C SER A 18 6.71 -1.22 2.84
N ILE A 19 6.71 -0.48 1.72
CA ILE A 19 7.64 0.62 1.48
C ILE A 19 6.90 1.75 0.79
N VAL A 20 7.05 2.98 1.31
CA VAL A 20 6.47 4.19 0.70
C VAL A 20 7.55 5.25 0.51
N ASP A 21 7.46 5.96 -0.60
CA ASP A 21 8.39 7.02 -0.98
C ASP A 21 7.70 8.39 -0.88
N LEU A 22 8.28 9.30 -0.08
CA LEU A 22 7.75 10.64 0.09
C LEU A 22 8.09 11.57 -1.07
N LYS A 23 9.18 11.29 -1.79
CA LYS A 23 9.61 12.18 -2.87
C LYS A 23 8.64 12.10 -4.06
N ASP A 24 8.28 10.88 -4.46
CA ASP A 24 7.39 10.67 -5.60
C ASP A 24 5.96 10.35 -5.15
N ASN A 25 5.70 10.37 -3.84
CA ASN A 25 4.38 10.11 -3.26
C ASN A 25 3.81 8.77 -3.73
N ASN A 26 4.63 7.75 -3.64
CA ASN A 26 4.38 6.48 -4.30
C ASN A 26 4.62 5.30 -3.35
N ILE A 27 3.72 4.33 -3.38
CA ILE A 27 3.97 3.07 -2.69
C ILE A 27 4.84 2.21 -3.61
N TRP A 28 6.05 1.88 -3.14
CA TRP A 28 6.97 1.05 -3.91
C TRP A 28 6.63 -0.42 -3.81
N ALA A 29 6.20 -0.86 -2.63
CA ALA A 29 5.95 -2.29 -2.44
C ALA A 29 5.04 -2.51 -1.24
N LEU A 30 4.22 -3.53 -1.37
CA LEU A 30 3.47 -4.15 -0.27
C LEU A 30 3.46 -5.63 -0.60
N PHE A 31 4.21 -6.41 0.15
CA PHE A 31 4.40 -7.83 -0.11
C PHE A 31 4.03 -8.65 1.12
N LEU A 32 3.41 -9.79 0.89
CA LEU A 32 3.11 -10.77 1.92
C LEU A 32 3.25 -12.15 1.32
N LYS A 33 3.94 -13.05 2.03
CA LYS A 33 4.03 -14.45 1.59
C LYS A 33 2.62 -15.06 1.54
N PRO A 34 2.30 -15.83 0.47
CA PRO A 34 0.94 -16.36 0.31
C PRO A 34 0.44 -17.18 1.50
N GLU A 35 1.31 -17.95 2.14
CA GLU A 35 0.90 -18.78 3.28
C GLU A 35 0.53 -17.98 4.53
N PHE A 36 0.81 -16.67 4.55
CA PHE A 36 0.46 -15.78 5.65
C PHE A 36 -0.71 -14.86 5.32
N GLU A 37 -1.36 -15.05 4.18
CA GLU A 37 -2.53 -14.27 3.80
C GLU A 37 -3.72 -14.62 4.71
N LYS A 38 -4.72 -13.71 4.74
CA LYS A 38 -5.95 -13.86 5.50
C LYS A 38 -5.75 -13.84 7.02
N ARG A 39 -4.61 -13.34 7.49
CA ARG A 39 -4.32 -13.16 8.92
C ARG A 39 -4.33 -11.70 9.34
N GLY A 40 -4.69 -10.79 8.44
CA GLY A 40 -4.68 -9.36 8.73
C GLY A 40 -3.31 -8.69 8.65
N ILE A 41 -2.26 -9.41 8.30
CA ILE A 41 -0.90 -8.86 8.24
C ILE A 41 -0.76 -7.83 7.12
N GLY A 42 -1.30 -8.13 5.94
CA GLY A 42 -1.28 -7.21 4.82
C GLY A 42 -1.99 -5.89 5.15
N LYS A 43 -3.15 -6.00 5.80
CA LYS A 43 -3.88 -4.82 6.25
C LYS A 43 -3.09 -4.01 7.26
N GLN A 44 -2.43 -4.67 8.22
CA GLN A 44 -1.61 -3.98 9.23
C GLN A 44 -0.43 -3.26 8.59
N LEU A 45 0.28 -3.91 7.65
CA LEU A 45 1.39 -3.29 6.94
C LEU A 45 0.92 -2.09 6.12
N HIS A 46 -0.23 -2.23 5.45
CA HIS A 46 -0.84 -1.16 4.67
C HIS A 46 -1.22 0.02 5.57
N ASP A 47 -1.90 -0.25 6.68
CA ASP A 47 -2.43 0.79 7.54
C ASP A 47 -1.32 1.56 8.26
N ILE A 48 -0.30 0.87 8.75
CA ILE A 48 0.82 1.55 9.42
C ILE A 48 1.59 2.43 8.43
N MET A 49 1.72 1.97 7.20
CA MET A 49 2.40 2.73 6.14
C MET A 49 1.62 4.00 5.80
N LEU A 50 0.31 3.92 5.61
CA LEU A 50 -0.51 5.09 5.27
C LEU A 50 -0.65 6.04 6.44
N ASP A 51 -0.75 5.53 7.67
CA ASP A 51 -0.78 6.38 8.85
C ASP A 51 0.50 7.22 8.95
N TRP A 52 1.65 6.59 8.75
CA TRP A 52 2.92 7.31 8.75
C TRP A 52 2.98 8.32 7.61
N TYR A 53 2.60 7.90 6.41
CA TYR A 53 2.67 8.75 5.21
C TYR A 53 1.86 10.04 5.40
N PHE A 54 0.62 9.90 5.85
CA PHE A 54 -0.28 11.05 5.98
C PHE A 54 -0.01 11.91 7.22
N VAL A 55 0.88 11.48 8.11
CA VAL A 55 1.45 12.36 9.12
C VAL A 55 2.51 13.27 8.51
N GLN A 56 3.25 12.76 7.50
CA GLN A 56 4.34 13.51 6.87
C GLN A 56 3.81 14.54 5.85
N THR A 57 2.74 14.22 5.14
CA THR A 57 2.22 15.04 4.06
C THR A 57 0.74 14.75 3.83
N ARG A 58 0.03 15.69 3.15
CA ARG A 58 -1.35 15.47 2.75
C ARG A 58 -1.48 15.28 1.23
N VAL A 59 -0.37 15.13 0.55
CA VAL A 59 -0.37 14.88 -0.88
C VAL A 59 -0.92 13.49 -1.16
N ASN A 60 -1.73 13.35 -2.22
CA ASN A 60 -2.24 12.05 -2.63
C ASN A 60 -1.10 11.07 -2.87
N VAL A 61 -1.27 9.84 -2.42
CA VAL A 61 -0.30 8.77 -2.66
C VAL A 61 -0.84 7.87 -3.77
N TRP A 62 0.06 7.37 -4.62
CA TRP A 62 -0.35 6.52 -5.73
C TRP A 62 0.45 5.22 -5.76
N LEU A 63 -0.07 4.26 -6.51
CA LEU A 63 0.64 2.99 -6.79
C LEU A 63 0.19 2.46 -8.13
N GLY A 64 1.04 1.60 -8.71
CA GLY A 64 0.68 0.81 -9.89
C GLY A 64 0.62 -0.67 -9.50
N THR A 65 -0.34 -1.39 -10.04
CA THR A 65 -0.45 -2.83 -9.80
C THR A 65 -1.09 -3.52 -11.00
N SER A 66 -0.80 -4.81 -11.16
CA SER A 66 -1.36 -5.59 -12.27
C SER A 66 -2.86 -5.82 -12.06
N PRO A 67 -3.66 -5.70 -13.13
CA PRO A 67 -5.11 -5.92 -13.04
C PRO A 67 -5.43 -7.39 -12.76
N ASP A 68 -6.60 -7.61 -12.16
CA ASP A 68 -7.17 -8.93 -11.92
C ASP A 68 -6.28 -9.84 -11.05
N THR A 69 -5.50 -9.21 -10.15
CA THR A 69 -4.66 -9.91 -9.20
C THR A 69 -5.22 -9.75 -7.79
N ARG A 70 -4.64 -10.49 -6.83
CA ARG A 70 -4.99 -10.32 -5.42
C ARG A 70 -4.69 -8.92 -4.93
N ALA A 71 -3.60 -8.33 -5.41
CA ALA A 71 -3.22 -6.96 -5.05
C ALA A 71 -4.28 -5.97 -5.53
N ASP A 72 -4.75 -6.11 -6.77
CA ASP A 72 -5.82 -5.29 -7.30
C ASP A 72 -7.06 -5.35 -6.40
N LEU A 73 -7.53 -6.54 -6.07
CA LEU A 73 -8.68 -6.72 -5.18
C LEU A 73 -8.43 -6.14 -3.79
N PHE A 74 -7.23 -6.32 -3.26
CA PHE A 74 -6.86 -5.80 -1.95
C PHE A 74 -6.96 -4.27 -1.91
N TYR A 75 -6.39 -3.59 -2.91
CA TYR A 75 -6.41 -2.13 -2.93
C TYR A 75 -7.80 -1.58 -3.10
N ARG A 76 -8.63 -2.21 -3.92
CA ARG A 76 -10.05 -1.80 -4.05
C ARG A 76 -10.78 -1.98 -2.71
N LYS A 77 -10.53 -3.08 -2.03
CA LYS A 77 -11.12 -3.33 -0.71
C LYS A 77 -10.65 -2.32 0.33
N MET A 78 -9.40 -1.90 0.25
CA MET A 78 -8.85 -0.90 1.17
C MET A 78 -9.30 0.52 0.83
N GLY A 79 -10.01 0.69 -0.28
CA GLY A 79 -10.63 1.96 -0.62
C GLY A 79 -9.83 2.84 -1.55
N TRP A 80 -8.83 2.29 -2.21
CA TRP A 80 -8.10 3.03 -3.24
C TRP A 80 -8.99 3.25 -4.45
N THR A 81 -8.78 4.36 -5.13
CA THR A 81 -9.55 4.74 -6.32
C THR A 81 -8.70 4.49 -7.57
N GLU A 82 -9.26 3.74 -8.51
CA GLU A 82 -8.62 3.58 -9.80
C GLU A 82 -8.70 4.90 -10.57
N ILE A 83 -7.53 5.43 -11.00
CA ILE A 83 -7.48 6.72 -11.67
C ILE A 83 -6.93 6.64 -13.09
N GLY A 84 -6.59 5.45 -13.57
CA GLY A 84 -6.11 5.30 -14.92
C GLY A 84 -5.20 4.11 -15.08
N GLN A 85 -4.33 4.21 -16.07
CA GLN A 85 -3.38 3.18 -16.42
C GLN A 85 -1.98 3.64 -16.08
N HIS A 86 -1.16 2.72 -15.58
CA HIS A 86 0.24 2.98 -15.31
C HIS A 86 1.08 2.08 -16.22
N GLY A 87 1.84 2.71 -17.15
CA GLY A 87 2.58 1.95 -18.13
C GLY A 87 1.63 1.19 -19.06
N LYS A 88 2.07 0.04 -19.58
CA LYS A 88 1.29 -0.73 -20.54
C LYS A 88 0.30 -1.69 -19.91
N ASN A 89 0.61 -2.22 -18.73
CA ASN A 89 -0.10 -3.38 -18.19
C ASN A 89 -0.55 -3.19 -16.73
N GLU A 90 -0.48 -1.99 -16.18
CA GLU A 90 -0.84 -1.77 -14.79
C GLU A 90 -1.98 -0.78 -14.64
N ILE A 91 -2.74 -0.97 -13.56
CA ILE A 91 -3.75 -0.01 -13.10
C ILE A 91 -3.06 0.97 -12.15
N LYS A 92 -3.38 2.25 -12.27
CA LYS A 92 -2.94 3.26 -11.32
C LYS A 92 -4.03 3.53 -10.30
N PHE A 93 -3.70 3.38 -9.03
CA PHE A 93 -4.58 3.67 -7.91
C PHE A 93 -4.08 4.88 -7.14
N GLU A 94 -5.00 5.59 -6.50
CA GLU A 94 -4.70 6.75 -5.70
C GLU A 94 -5.46 6.72 -4.39
N MET A 95 -4.83 7.19 -3.31
CA MET A 95 -5.49 7.41 -2.02
C MET A 95 -5.28 8.86 -1.61
N THR A 96 -6.37 9.54 -1.28
CA THR A 96 -6.30 10.92 -0.78
C THR A 96 -6.24 10.92 0.74
N TYR A 97 -5.68 12.01 1.30
CA TYR A 97 -5.67 12.22 2.74
C TYR A 97 -7.10 12.14 3.32
N ASP A 98 -8.05 12.83 2.68
CA ASP A 98 -9.42 12.87 3.17
C ASP A 98 -10.06 11.49 3.18
N ASN A 99 -9.88 10.71 2.12
CA ASN A 99 -10.41 9.35 2.06
C ASN A 99 -9.81 8.47 3.15
N TRP A 100 -8.51 8.59 3.38
CA TRP A 100 -7.85 7.79 4.40
C TRP A 100 -8.37 8.11 5.79
N ILE A 101 -8.50 9.39 6.11
CA ILE A 101 -9.00 9.84 7.42
C ILE A 101 -10.46 9.41 7.61
N TYR A 102 -11.27 9.49 6.57
CA TYR A 102 -12.68 9.12 6.65
C TYR A 102 -12.90 7.63 6.94
N LYS A 103 -11.99 6.78 6.50
CA LYS A 103 -12.12 5.34 6.67
C LYS A 103 -11.68 4.85 8.04
N LYS A 104 -11.08 5.70 8.78
CA LYS A 104 -10.75 5.42 10.17
C LYS A 104 -11.94 5.71 11.07
#